data_ea0a94135de2d1319ccab2a15690ce7e
#
_entry.id   ea0a94135de2d1319ccab2a15690ce7e
#
_cell.length_a   1.000
_cell.length_b   1.000
_cell.length_c   1.000
_cell.angle_alpha   90.00
_cell.angle_beta   90.00
_cell.angle_gamma   90.00
#
_symmetry.space_group_name_H-M   'P 1'
#
loop_
_entity.id
_entity.type
_entity.pdbx_description
1 polymer ?
#
loop_
_entity_poly.entity_id
_entity_poly.type
_entity_poly.pdbx_seq_one_letter_code
_entity_poly.pdbx_strand_id
1 'polypeptide(L)'
;MKLDEFLRLNAPEDLSALTLSIADACIHVWDNIPFRSGLLAEVNPSGESQKAIDVFSNDAYVEALTSTGHAAEVASEELVEPVEAKGGISVAMDPLDGSSNVETNNPLGSVFGFYSKKLPTRGRNLLGSLYVTYANTITLTFSFGKGVHRFVAVRQGAKMAFELLGVNLKLPDKPEVYGIGGSNRDWIPPVKSFVSSLEERGLKIRYCGTFAADYNQVLSRGGIFAYPELKNKPKGKLRILYETAPMAFLNEQAGGYATNGRQNILDIEPSSLTETSPVYIGSASLAKEVETLVSSAT
;
A
#
# COMPACT_ATOMS: atom_id res chain seq x y z
N MET A 1 7.33 22.40 7.92
CA MET A 1 5.93 22.61 7.45
C MET A 1 5.10 21.46 7.99
N LYS A 2 4.00 21.76 8.63
CA LYS A 2 3.07 20.76 9.15
C LYS A 2 2.19 20.19 8.03
N LEU A 3 1.61 19.02 8.27
CA LEU A 3 0.76 18.33 7.28
C LEU A 3 -0.47 19.17 6.90
N ASP A 4 -1.15 19.75 7.87
CA ASP A 4 -2.33 20.60 7.65
C ASP A 4 -2.03 21.84 6.80
N GLU A 5 -0.90 22.51 7.03
CA GLU A 5 -0.44 23.62 6.21
C GLU A 5 -0.17 23.18 4.76
N PHE A 6 0.51 22.05 4.59
CA PHE A 6 0.84 21.52 3.26
C PHE A 6 -0.42 21.15 2.48
N LEU A 7 -1.34 20.43 3.09
CA LEU A 7 -2.58 19.96 2.46
C LEU A 7 -3.45 21.16 2.04
N ARG A 8 -3.61 22.17 2.89
CA ARG A 8 -4.36 23.39 2.57
C ARG A 8 -3.85 24.11 1.32
N LEU A 9 -2.55 24.01 1.04
CA LEU A 9 -1.92 24.68 -0.11
C LEU A 9 -1.89 23.82 -1.38
N ASN A 10 -1.94 22.47 -1.25
CA ASN A 10 -1.58 21.55 -2.33
C ASN A 10 -2.63 20.49 -2.66
N ALA A 11 -3.71 20.37 -1.88
CA ALA A 11 -4.71 19.33 -2.07
C ALA A 11 -6.15 19.89 -2.10
N PRO A 12 -7.09 19.21 -2.78
CA PRO A 12 -8.52 19.46 -2.63
C PRO A 12 -8.98 19.29 -1.18
N GLU A 13 -10.02 20.01 -0.79
CA GLU A 13 -10.54 20.04 0.59
C GLU A 13 -10.94 18.64 1.08
N ASP A 14 -11.66 17.88 0.26
CA ASP A 14 -12.13 16.54 0.56
C ASP A 14 -10.97 15.54 0.79
N LEU A 15 -9.97 15.54 -0.09
CA LEU A 15 -8.76 14.71 0.08
C LEU A 15 -7.93 15.16 1.29
N SER A 16 -7.90 16.47 1.57
CA SER A 16 -7.23 17.02 2.75
C SER A 16 -7.88 16.53 4.04
N ALA A 17 -9.21 16.60 4.13
CA ALA A 17 -9.97 16.16 5.30
C ALA A 17 -9.79 14.66 5.56
N LEU A 18 -9.91 13.81 4.52
CA LEU A 18 -9.67 12.38 4.62
C LEU A 18 -8.23 12.05 5.06
N THR A 19 -7.25 12.77 4.51
CA THR A 19 -5.83 12.56 4.88
C THR A 19 -5.54 12.95 6.32
N LEU A 20 -6.07 14.06 6.81
CA LEU A 20 -5.90 14.48 8.20
C LEU A 20 -6.56 13.49 9.17
N SER A 21 -7.75 12.99 8.82
CA SER A 21 -8.42 11.97 9.61
C SER A 21 -7.62 10.67 9.70
N ILE A 22 -7.02 10.21 8.58
CA ILE A 22 -6.11 9.07 8.56
C ILE A 22 -4.86 9.35 9.43
N ALA A 23 -4.30 10.56 9.34
CA ALA A 23 -3.12 10.94 10.11
C ALA A 23 -3.36 10.88 11.63
N ASP A 24 -4.53 11.31 12.09
CA ASP A 24 -4.91 11.20 13.50
C ASP A 24 -5.17 9.74 13.91
N ALA A 25 -5.93 9.00 13.09
CA ALA A 25 -6.25 7.60 13.35
C ALA A 25 -5.00 6.71 13.37
N CYS A 26 -4.01 6.94 12.50
CA CYS A 26 -2.81 6.12 12.47
C CYS A 26 -1.94 6.27 13.74
N ILE A 27 -1.95 7.43 14.39
CA ILE A 27 -1.30 7.60 15.70
C ILE A 27 -2.03 6.75 16.75
N HIS A 28 -3.36 6.75 16.71
CA HIS A 28 -4.16 5.92 17.63
C HIS A 28 -3.95 4.42 17.39
N VAL A 29 -3.87 3.99 16.14
CA VAL A 29 -3.50 2.60 15.80
C VAL A 29 -2.12 2.25 16.35
N TRP A 30 -1.11 3.10 16.08
CA TRP A 30 0.25 2.90 16.57
C TRP A 30 0.35 2.73 18.09
N ASP A 31 -0.34 3.60 18.83
CA ASP A 31 -0.34 3.55 20.31
C ASP A 31 -0.99 2.27 20.85
N ASN A 32 -1.83 1.60 20.06
CA ASN A 32 -2.55 0.38 20.45
C ASN A 32 -1.91 -0.93 19.96
N ILE A 33 -0.95 -0.90 19.03
CA ILE A 33 -0.25 -2.10 18.56
C ILE A 33 0.27 -2.99 19.71
N PRO A 34 0.98 -2.45 20.71
CA PRO A 34 1.54 -3.28 21.78
C PRO A 34 0.51 -4.04 22.62
N PHE A 35 -0.73 -3.56 22.67
CA PHE A 35 -1.78 -4.09 23.53
C PHE A 35 -2.72 -5.08 22.84
N ARG A 36 -2.62 -5.22 21.50
CA ARG A 36 -3.60 -5.95 20.68
C ARG A 36 -2.98 -7.00 19.77
N SER A 37 -1.98 -7.72 20.27
CA SER A 37 -1.25 -8.73 19.50
C SER A 37 -1.94 -10.12 19.45
N GLY A 38 -3.03 -10.32 20.22
CA GLY A 38 -3.71 -11.61 20.28
C GLY A 38 -4.46 -11.97 18.99
N LEU A 39 -4.48 -13.26 18.63
CA LEU A 39 -5.31 -13.77 17.53
C LEU A 39 -6.77 -13.89 17.97
N LEU A 40 -7.70 -13.45 17.12
CA LEU A 40 -9.12 -13.72 17.27
C LEU A 40 -9.48 -15.08 16.65
N ALA A 41 -10.56 -15.68 17.16
CA ALA A 41 -11.10 -16.93 16.60
C ALA A 41 -11.79 -16.72 15.24
N GLU A 42 -12.11 -15.48 14.89
CA GLU A 42 -12.77 -15.11 13.66
C GLU A 42 -11.78 -15.05 12.49
N VAL A 43 -12.31 -15.22 11.29
CA VAL A 43 -11.55 -15.20 10.04
C VAL A 43 -12.07 -14.04 9.18
N ASN A 44 -11.18 -13.25 8.61
CA ASN A 44 -11.57 -12.16 7.72
C ASN A 44 -12.18 -12.68 6.39
N PRO A 45 -12.80 -11.83 5.56
CA PRO A 45 -13.41 -12.22 4.28
C PRO A 45 -12.46 -12.92 3.31
N SER A 46 -11.16 -12.75 3.48
CA SER A 46 -10.11 -13.40 2.67
C SER A 46 -9.72 -14.79 3.15
N GLY A 47 -10.29 -15.27 4.27
CA GLY A 47 -10.01 -16.59 4.84
C GLY A 47 -8.75 -16.65 5.72
N GLU A 48 -8.14 -15.51 6.05
CA GLU A 48 -7.02 -15.44 6.99
C GLU A 48 -7.51 -15.24 8.42
N SER A 49 -6.76 -15.75 9.42
CA SER A 49 -7.09 -15.55 10.83
C SER A 49 -6.93 -14.08 11.19
N GLN A 50 -8.03 -13.47 11.64
CA GLN A 50 -8.09 -12.07 12.02
C GLN A 50 -7.48 -11.86 13.41
N LYS A 51 -6.60 -10.89 13.54
CA LYS A 51 -6.00 -10.50 14.82
C LYS A 51 -6.80 -9.37 15.46
N ALA A 52 -6.74 -9.26 16.79
CA ALA A 52 -7.40 -8.17 17.52
C ALA A 52 -6.95 -6.79 17.03
N ILE A 53 -5.73 -6.67 16.57
CA ILE A 53 -5.21 -5.41 16.02
C ILE A 53 -5.77 -5.11 14.62
N ASP A 54 -6.06 -6.11 13.80
CA ASP A 54 -6.67 -5.91 12.48
C ASP A 54 -8.08 -5.32 12.65
N VAL A 55 -8.90 -5.91 13.52
CA VAL A 55 -10.24 -5.39 13.85
C VAL A 55 -10.16 -3.97 14.39
N PHE A 56 -9.27 -3.74 15.35
CA PHE A 56 -9.11 -2.42 15.96
C PHE A 56 -8.69 -1.36 14.93
N SER A 57 -7.73 -1.68 14.07
CA SER A 57 -7.26 -0.76 13.02
C SER A 57 -8.36 -0.48 12.00
N ASN A 58 -9.11 -1.52 11.61
CA ASN A 58 -10.25 -1.37 10.73
C ASN A 58 -11.29 -0.41 11.30
N ASP A 59 -11.73 -0.65 12.54
CA ASP A 59 -12.78 0.16 13.18
C ASP A 59 -12.32 1.61 13.35
N ALA A 60 -11.08 1.83 13.77
CA ALA A 60 -10.51 3.17 13.93
C ALA A 60 -10.50 3.95 12.61
N TYR A 61 -10.11 3.32 11.50
CA TYR A 61 -10.09 3.99 10.20
C TYR A 61 -11.48 4.15 9.59
N VAL A 62 -12.37 3.17 9.72
CA VAL A 62 -13.77 3.31 9.26
C VAL A 62 -14.45 4.48 9.95
N GLU A 63 -14.36 4.58 11.28
CA GLU A 63 -14.91 5.68 12.06
C GLU A 63 -14.30 7.01 11.64
N ALA A 64 -12.97 7.08 11.54
CA ALA A 64 -12.24 8.27 11.15
C ALA A 64 -12.68 8.78 9.77
N LEU A 65 -12.75 7.90 8.76
CA LEU A 65 -13.08 8.25 7.38
C LEU A 65 -14.56 8.65 7.22
N THR A 66 -15.47 7.87 7.80
CA THR A 66 -16.93 8.12 7.68
C THR A 66 -17.36 9.39 8.40
N SER A 67 -16.71 9.74 9.52
CA SER A 67 -17.01 10.95 10.30
C SER A 67 -16.61 12.24 9.59
N THR A 68 -15.74 12.20 8.59
CA THR A 68 -15.34 13.41 7.83
C THR A 68 -16.48 14.01 7.01
N GLY A 69 -17.46 13.20 6.61
CA GLY A 69 -18.51 13.59 5.66
C GLY A 69 -18.04 13.67 4.19
N HIS A 70 -16.78 13.32 3.88
CA HIS A 70 -16.22 13.36 2.53
C HIS A 70 -16.15 11.98 1.86
N ALA A 71 -16.12 10.87 2.63
CA ALA A 71 -16.22 9.52 2.08
C ALA A 71 -17.65 9.22 1.60
N ALA A 72 -17.79 8.61 0.40
CA ALA A 72 -19.04 8.07 -0.11
C ALA A 72 -19.28 6.65 0.40
N GLU A 73 -18.22 5.88 0.44
CA GLU A 73 -18.15 4.53 0.98
C GLU A 73 -16.73 4.24 1.47
N VAL A 74 -16.60 3.33 2.43
CA VAL A 74 -15.31 2.81 2.90
C VAL A 74 -15.31 1.30 2.74
N ALA A 75 -14.54 0.79 1.78
CA ALA A 75 -14.28 -0.62 1.59
C ALA A 75 -12.95 -0.99 2.26
N SER A 76 -12.95 -2.05 3.02
CA SER A 76 -11.78 -2.55 3.75
C SER A 76 -11.56 -4.04 3.46
N GLU A 77 -10.29 -4.46 3.52
CA GLU A 77 -9.91 -5.87 3.49
C GLU A 77 -10.61 -6.70 4.58
N GLU A 78 -10.89 -6.08 5.73
CA GLU A 78 -11.48 -6.70 6.91
C GLU A 78 -13.02 -6.70 6.91
N LEU A 79 -13.65 -6.10 5.88
CA LEU A 79 -15.11 -6.02 5.77
C LEU A 79 -15.64 -6.84 4.60
N VAL A 80 -16.79 -7.49 4.80
CA VAL A 80 -17.50 -8.19 3.72
C VAL A 80 -18.10 -7.20 2.72
N GLU A 81 -18.71 -6.13 3.23
CA GLU A 81 -19.37 -5.08 2.44
C GLU A 81 -18.84 -3.70 2.84
N PRO A 82 -18.76 -2.75 1.91
CA PRO A 82 -18.38 -1.39 2.24
C PRO A 82 -19.34 -0.73 3.22
N VAL A 83 -18.81 0.13 4.08
CA VAL A 83 -19.64 1.01 4.91
C VAL A 83 -20.01 2.23 4.08
N GLU A 84 -21.29 2.39 3.80
CA GLU A 84 -21.83 3.53 3.07
C GLU A 84 -21.75 4.82 3.92
N ALA A 85 -21.40 5.93 3.30
CA ALA A 85 -21.31 7.25 3.92
C ALA A 85 -21.93 8.33 3.02
N LYS A 86 -21.75 9.63 3.33
CA LYS A 86 -22.52 10.71 2.67
C LYS A 86 -21.69 11.61 1.75
N GLY A 87 -20.40 11.31 1.59
CA GLY A 87 -19.49 12.12 0.77
C GLY A 87 -19.47 11.76 -0.70
N GLY A 88 -18.40 12.17 -1.39
CA GLY A 88 -18.23 11.98 -2.84
C GLY A 88 -17.08 11.04 -3.22
N ILE A 89 -16.21 10.62 -2.28
CA ILE A 89 -15.01 9.84 -2.55
C ILE A 89 -15.17 8.41 -2.01
N SER A 90 -15.04 7.40 -2.87
CA SER A 90 -14.95 6.01 -2.43
C SER A 90 -13.53 5.74 -1.92
N VAL A 91 -13.43 5.17 -0.71
CA VAL A 91 -12.14 4.81 -0.10
C VAL A 91 -12.01 3.30 -0.04
N ALA A 92 -10.89 2.77 -0.54
CA ALA A 92 -10.52 1.38 -0.38
C ALA A 92 -9.25 1.32 0.48
N MET A 93 -9.21 0.43 1.48
CA MET A 93 -8.08 0.35 2.39
C MET A 93 -7.70 -1.07 2.79
N ASP A 94 -6.39 -1.27 2.99
CA ASP A 94 -5.83 -2.27 3.88
C ASP A 94 -5.50 -1.57 5.20
N PRO A 95 -6.27 -1.82 6.27
CA PRO A 95 -6.09 -1.10 7.53
C PRO A 95 -4.82 -1.46 8.27
N LEU A 96 -4.28 -2.68 8.07
CA LEU A 96 -3.02 -3.10 8.71
C LEU A 96 -2.25 -4.13 7.88
N ASP A 97 -1.57 -3.66 6.84
CA ASP A 97 -0.65 -4.43 6.01
C ASP A 97 0.47 -5.08 6.86
N GLY A 98 0.62 -6.38 6.71
CA GLY A 98 1.65 -7.15 7.36
C GLY A 98 1.39 -7.46 8.84
N SER A 99 0.15 -7.63 9.27
CA SER A 99 -0.23 -7.91 10.67
C SER A 99 0.49 -9.12 11.29
N SER A 100 0.95 -10.09 10.48
CA SER A 100 1.81 -11.18 10.94
C SER A 100 3.14 -10.72 11.56
N ASN A 101 3.59 -9.52 11.21
CA ASN A 101 4.81 -8.92 11.74
C ASN A 101 4.70 -8.41 13.18
N VAL A 102 3.48 -8.28 13.71
CA VAL A 102 3.26 -7.85 15.11
C VAL A 102 4.01 -8.75 16.08
N GLU A 103 3.95 -10.07 15.88
CA GLU A 103 4.57 -11.04 16.79
C GLU A 103 6.11 -10.98 16.79
N THR A 104 6.68 -10.51 15.70
CA THR A 104 8.15 -10.43 15.52
C THR A 104 8.68 -9.01 15.64
N ASN A 105 7.80 -8.03 15.93
CA ASN A 105 8.13 -6.62 16.05
C ASN A 105 8.82 -6.06 14.78
N ASN A 106 8.41 -6.55 13.61
CA ASN A 106 8.82 -6.02 12.31
C ASN A 106 7.87 -4.89 11.86
N PRO A 107 8.25 -4.08 10.86
CA PRO A 107 7.42 -3.00 10.36
C PRO A 107 6.03 -3.45 9.92
N LEU A 108 5.05 -2.57 10.11
CA LEU A 108 3.67 -2.69 9.65
C LEU A 108 3.32 -1.54 8.72
N GLY A 109 2.18 -1.62 8.03
CA GLY A 109 1.67 -0.55 7.19
C GLY A 109 0.17 -0.39 7.25
N SER A 110 -0.34 0.66 6.60
CA SER A 110 -1.73 0.80 6.19
C SER A 110 -1.74 1.42 4.79
N VAL A 111 -2.65 0.99 3.94
CA VAL A 111 -2.73 1.46 2.55
C VAL A 111 -4.12 1.99 2.24
N PHE A 112 -4.21 3.13 1.54
CA PHE A 112 -5.46 3.80 1.20
C PHE A 112 -5.46 4.24 -0.26
N GLY A 113 -6.56 3.94 -0.97
CA GLY A 113 -6.87 4.46 -2.29
C GLY A 113 -8.12 5.33 -2.24
N PHE A 114 -8.06 6.53 -2.84
CA PHE A 114 -9.18 7.46 -2.96
C PHE A 114 -9.69 7.44 -4.39
N TYR A 115 -10.90 6.95 -4.60
CA TYR A 115 -11.48 6.72 -5.92
C TYR A 115 -12.60 7.71 -6.24
N SER A 116 -12.64 8.17 -7.49
CA SER A 116 -13.68 9.07 -8.02
C SER A 116 -14.96 8.34 -8.40
N LYS A 117 -15.01 7.01 -8.28
CA LYS A 117 -16.15 6.17 -8.65
C LYS A 117 -16.42 5.12 -7.60
N LYS A 118 -17.66 4.63 -7.58
CA LYS A 118 -18.08 3.51 -6.72
C LYS A 118 -17.23 2.26 -6.99
N LEU A 119 -16.91 1.54 -5.92
CA LEU A 119 -16.12 0.31 -5.95
C LEU A 119 -17.01 -0.91 -6.28
N PRO A 120 -16.49 -1.93 -6.99
CA PRO A 120 -15.13 -2.02 -7.53
C PRO A 120 -14.95 -1.17 -8.80
N THR A 121 -13.73 -0.66 -9.00
CA THR A 121 -13.38 0.14 -10.18
C THR A 121 -11.87 0.07 -10.44
N ARG A 122 -11.44 0.39 -11.67
CA ARG A 122 -10.02 0.35 -12.05
C ARG A 122 -9.18 1.40 -11.32
N GLY A 123 -7.88 1.13 -11.18
CA GLY A 123 -6.92 2.04 -10.56
C GLY A 123 -6.77 3.40 -11.26
N ARG A 124 -7.10 3.51 -12.55
CA ARG A 124 -7.12 4.80 -13.27
C ARG A 124 -8.17 5.78 -12.76
N ASN A 125 -9.13 5.33 -11.95
CA ASN A 125 -10.11 6.19 -11.28
C ASN A 125 -9.64 6.70 -9.91
N LEU A 126 -8.39 6.43 -9.50
CA LEU A 126 -7.79 7.00 -8.30
C LEU A 126 -7.60 8.51 -8.44
N LEU A 127 -8.09 9.26 -7.47
CA LEU A 127 -7.82 10.68 -7.24
C LEU A 127 -6.53 10.87 -6.44
N GLY A 128 -6.16 9.87 -5.68
CA GLY A 128 -4.99 9.87 -4.84
C GLY A 128 -4.80 8.54 -4.11
N SER A 129 -3.66 8.42 -3.47
CA SER A 129 -3.30 7.27 -2.66
C SER A 129 -2.37 7.68 -1.53
N LEU A 130 -2.44 6.93 -0.45
CA LEU A 130 -1.67 7.15 0.77
C LEU A 130 -1.26 5.80 1.37
N TYR A 131 -0.05 5.71 1.90
CA TYR A 131 0.30 4.64 2.81
C TYR A 131 0.98 5.18 4.07
N VAL A 132 0.77 4.47 5.16
CA VAL A 132 1.46 4.68 6.44
C VAL A 132 2.47 3.56 6.63
N THR A 133 3.62 3.86 7.21
CA THR A 133 4.53 2.84 7.73
C THR A 133 4.70 3.01 9.24
N TYR A 134 4.56 1.92 9.97
CA TYR A 134 4.81 1.81 11.41
C TYR A 134 6.13 1.07 11.62
N ALA A 135 7.17 1.81 12.01
CA ALA A 135 8.50 1.27 12.21
C ALA A 135 9.19 2.00 13.37
N ASN A 136 10.42 2.48 13.19
CA ASN A 136 11.10 3.30 14.22
C ASN A 136 10.36 4.61 14.52
N THR A 137 9.60 5.08 13.56
CA THR A 137 8.67 6.21 13.64
C THR A 137 7.52 5.96 12.67
N ILE A 138 6.42 6.68 12.82
CA ILE A 138 5.33 6.66 11.86
C ILE A 138 5.71 7.59 10.70
N THR A 139 5.61 7.09 9.46
CA THR A 139 5.66 7.95 8.27
C THR A 139 4.40 7.82 7.46
N LEU A 140 3.96 8.93 6.87
CA LEU A 140 2.81 9.03 6.00
C LEU A 140 3.30 9.51 4.63
N THR A 141 3.05 8.71 3.58
CA THR A 141 3.48 9.01 2.21
C THR A 141 2.26 9.00 1.30
N PHE A 142 2.05 10.06 0.52
CA PHE A 142 0.88 10.19 -0.33
C PHE A 142 1.14 10.92 -1.64
N SER A 143 0.21 10.79 -2.58
CA SER A 143 0.11 11.58 -3.80
C SER A 143 -1.34 11.82 -4.20
N PHE A 144 -1.63 13.01 -4.70
CA PHE A 144 -2.88 13.38 -5.36
C PHE A 144 -2.63 13.73 -6.83
N GLY A 145 -1.76 12.98 -7.50
CA GLY A 145 -1.42 13.17 -8.91
C GLY A 145 -0.40 14.28 -9.21
N LYS A 146 0.19 14.88 -8.18
CA LYS A 146 1.17 15.99 -8.32
C LYS A 146 2.46 15.71 -7.54
N GLY A 147 3.10 14.54 -7.79
CA GLY A 147 4.29 14.10 -7.08
C GLY A 147 3.97 13.35 -5.79
N VAL A 148 5.00 12.76 -5.19
CA VAL A 148 4.91 11.98 -3.95
C VAL A 148 5.50 12.78 -2.80
N HIS A 149 4.77 12.86 -1.69
CA HIS A 149 5.16 13.64 -0.52
C HIS A 149 5.19 12.73 0.71
N ARG A 150 6.16 12.96 1.60
CA ARG A 150 6.34 12.17 2.82
C ARG A 150 6.41 13.07 4.04
N PHE A 151 5.71 12.64 5.07
CA PHE A 151 5.69 13.25 6.39
C PHE A 151 6.11 12.24 7.45
N VAL A 152 6.66 12.74 8.54
CA VAL A 152 7.06 11.93 9.71
C VAL A 152 6.36 12.45 10.95
N ALA A 153 5.85 11.53 11.77
CA ALA A 153 5.27 11.89 13.04
C ALA A 153 6.37 12.29 14.04
N VAL A 154 6.26 13.47 14.59
CA VAL A 154 7.19 14.04 15.58
C VAL A 154 6.43 14.32 16.87
N ARG A 155 7.01 13.90 18.00
CA ARG A 155 6.43 14.17 19.32
C ARG A 155 6.62 15.63 19.70
N GLN A 156 5.51 16.31 19.99
CA GLN A 156 5.47 17.70 20.45
C GLN A 156 4.76 17.74 21.82
N GLY A 157 5.53 17.59 22.90
CA GLY A 157 4.98 17.41 24.24
C GLY A 157 4.19 16.10 24.37
N ALA A 158 2.91 16.20 24.74
CA ALA A 158 2.01 15.05 24.85
C ALA A 158 1.38 14.62 23.53
N LYS A 159 1.49 15.42 22.46
CA LYS A 159 0.89 15.16 21.15
C LYS A 159 1.94 14.75 20.12
N MET A 160 1.51 14.04 19.09
CA MET A 160 2.28 13.84 17.87
C MET A 160 1.71 14.73 16.75
N ALA A 161 2.58 15.21 15.87
CA ALA A 161 2.21 15.97 14.70
C ALA A 161 3.05 15.52 13.51
N PHE A 162 2.48 15.54 12.31
CA PHE A 162 3.20 15.20 11.09
C PHE A 162 3.94 16.40 10.52
N GLU A 163 5.25 16.24 10.36
CA GLU A 163 6.12 17.24 9.74
C GLU A 163 6.68 16.75 8.41
N LEU A 164 6.85 17.69 7.48
CA LEU A 164 7.33 17.41 6.14
C LEU A 164 8.74 16.82 6.17
N LEU A 165 8.90 15.63 5.60
CA LEU A 165 10.18 14.93 5.46
C LEU A 165 10.72 15.01 4.01
N GLY A 166 9.83 15.01 3.01
CA GLY A 166 10.23 15.10 1.61
C GLY A 166 9.09 15.47 0.67
N VAL A 167 9.42 16.20 -0.38
CA VAL A 167 8.50 16.63 -1.44
C VAL A 167 8.96 16.09 -2.78
N ASN A 168 8.00 15.78 -3.65
CA ASN A 168 8.26 15.33 -5.03
C ASN A 168 9.27 14.19 -5.09
N LEU A 169 9.14 13.22 -4.16
CA LEU A 169 9.99 12.04 -4.12
C LEU A 169 9.93 11.30 -5.45
N LYS A 170 11.09 10.87 -5.92
CA LYS A 170 11.27 10.09 -7.14
C LYS A 170 12.06 8.83 -6.82
N LEU A 171 11.77 7.78 -7.57
CA LEU A 171 12.63 6.61 -7.58
C LEU A 171 14.02 6.99 -8.08
N PRO A 172 15.10 6.55 -7.42
CA PRO A 172 16.45 6.69 -7.94
C PRO A 172 16.61 6.03 -9.31
N ASP A 173 17.40 6.66 -10.19
CA ASP A 173 17.66 6.13 -11.53
C ASP A 173 18.38 4.78 -11.50
N LYS A 174 19.29 4.60 -10.54
CA LYS A 174 20.03 3.36 -10.35
C LYS A 174 19.32 2.47 -9.31
N PRO A 175 18.80 1.31 -9.71
CA PRO A 175 18.23 0.33 -8.77
C PRO A 175 19.30 -0.28 -7.86
N GLU A 176 19.02 -0.37 -6.54
CA GLU A 176 19.94 -0.93 -5.55
C GLU A 176 19.37 -2.14 -4.81
N VAL A 177 18.02 -2.24 -4.75
CA VAL A 177 17.37 -3.26 -3.90
C VAL A 177 16.30 -4.04 -4.66
N TYR A 178 16.02 -5.24 -4.16
CA TYR A 178 14.82 -5.97 -4.54
C TYR A 178 14.20 -6.66 -3.32
N GLY A 179 12.89 -6.81 -3.33
CA GLY A 179 12.12 -7.60 -2.37
C GLY A 179 11.15 -8.49 -3.13
N ILE A 180 11.04 -9.77 -2.74
CA ILE A 180 10.15 -10.69 -3.43
C ILE A 180 9.50 -11.66 -2.46
N GLY A 181 8.18 -11.74 -2.51
CA GLY A 181 7.38 -12.65 -1.72
C GLY A 181 7.29 -14.05 -2.30
N GLY A 182 6.74 -14.97 -1.49
CA GLY A 182 6.60 -16.36 -1.84
C GLY A 182 7.90 -17.17 -1.65
N SER A 183 7.83 -18.45 -1.99
CA SER A 183 8.96 -19.35 -1.92
C SER A 183 9.56 -19.58 -3.32
N ASN A 184 10.87 -19.59 -3.43
CA ASN A 184 11.58 -19.92 -4.70
C ASN A 184 11.05 -21.23 -5.32
N ARG A 185 10.68 -22.20 -4.50
CA ARG A 185 10.09 -23.47 -4.95
C ARG A 185 8.82 -23.23 -5.79
N ASP A 186 8.01 -22.25 -5.40
CA ASP A 186 6.69 -22.00 -5.97
C ASP A 186 6.70 -20.95 -7.08
N TRP A 187 7.81 -20.22 -7.26
CA TRP A 187 7.95 -19.27 -8.38
C TRP A 187 7.93 -19.97 -9.73
N ILE A 188 7.27 -19.35 -10.70
CA ILE A 188 7.31 -19.76 -12.11
C ILE A 188 8.72 -19.53 -12.71
N PRO A 189 9.11 -20.27 -13.78
CA PRO A 189 10.47 -20.13 -14.33
C PRO A 189 10.89 -18.72 -14.71
N PRO A 190 10.05 -17.88 -15.37
CA PRO A 190 10.42 -16.48 -15.69
C PRO A 190 10.79 -15.65 -14.46
N VAL A 191 10.06 -15.83 -13.35
CA VAL A 191 10.33 -15.13 -12.08
C VAL A 191 11.68 -15.56 -11.51
N LYS A 192 12.00 -16.85 -11.54
CA LYS A 192 13.31 -17.36 -11.09
C LYS A 192 14.46 -16.76 -11.89
N SER A 193 14.34 -16.73 -13.22
CA SER A 193 15.35 -16.15 -14.11
C SER A 193 15.50 -14.65 -13.86
N PHE A 194 14.40 -13.94 -13.65
CA PHE A 194 14.42 -12.52 -13.33
C PHE A 194 15.16 -12.26 -12.01
N VAL A 195 14.84 -13.01 -10.94
CA VAL A 195 15.51 -12.83 -9.63
C VAL A 195 17.01 -13.12 -9.74
N SER A 196 17.41 -14.20 -10.43
CA SER A 196 18.85 -14.50 -10.66
C SER A 196 19.54 -13.33 -11.36
N SER A 197 18.89 -12.69 -12.35
CA SER A 197 19.48 -11.54 -13.03
C SER A 197 19.62 -10.31 -12.11
N LEU A 198 18.74 -10.12 -11.13
CA LEU A 198 18.86 -9.05 -10.14
C LEU A 198 20.08 -9.29 -9.23
N GLU A 199 20.26 -10.53 -8.80
CA GLU A 199 21.39 -10.96 -7.95
C GLU A 199 22.73 -10.80 -8.70
N GLU A 200 22.81 -11.24 -9.94
CA GLU A 200 24.00 -11.08 -10.80
C GLU A 200 24.37 -9.59 -11.02
N ARG A 201 23.36 -8.72 -11.09
CA ARG A 201 23.55 -7.25 -11.15
C ARG A 201 23.92 -6.63 -9.80
N GLY A 202 23.96 -7.41 -8.74
CA GLY A 202 24.36 -6.97 -7.40
C GLY A 202 23.31 -6.21 -6.62
N LEU A 203 22.03 -6.34 -6.97
CA LEU A 203 20.94 -5.77 -6.16
C LEU A 203 20.85 -6.51 -4.82
N LYS A 204 20.62 -5.75 -3.76
CA LYS A 204 20.55 -6.29 -2.38
C LYS A 204 19.12 -6.65 -2.02
N ILE A 205 18.92 -7.85 -1.48
CA ILE A 205 17.59 -8.24 -0.96
C ILE A 205 17.17 -7.36 0.21
N ARG A 206 15.91 -6.90 0.16
CA ARG A 206 15.21 -6.20 1.23
C ARG A 206 13.77 -6.69 1.23
N TYR A 207 13.42 -7.47 2.24
CA TYR A 207 12.08 -8.05 2.36
C TYR A 207 11.75 -8.23 3.85
N CYS A 208 10.72 -7.55 4.32
CA CYS A 208 10.23 -7.67 5.69
C CYS A 208 8.82 -8.29 5.77
N GLY A 209 8.14 -8.46 4.64
CA GLY A 209 6.83 -9.09 4.59
C GLY A 209 5.65 -8.14 4.76
N THR A 210 5.88 -6.83 4.68
CA THR A 210 4.88 -5.75 4.69
C THR A 210 5.02 -4.95 3.41
N PHE A 211 3.98 -4.89 2.59
CA PHE A 211 4.06 -4.26 1.27
C PHE A 211 4.44 -2.77 1.36
N ALA A 212 3.79 -2.03 2.25
CA ALA A 212 4.08 -0.61 2.45
C ALA A 212 5.54 -0.35 2.85
N ALA A 213 6.08 -1.15 3.79
CA ALA A 213 7.44 -0.98 4.27
C ALA A 213 8.49 -1.49 3.26
N ASP A 214 8.23 -2.58 2.57
CA ASP A 214 9.10 -3.10 1.52
C ASP A 214 9.15 -2.13 0.32
N TYR A 215 8.00 -1.59 -0.11
CA TYR A 215 7.96 -0.56 -1.14
C TYR A 215 8.67 0.73 -0.70
N ASN A 216 8.60 1.09 0.57
CA ASN A 216 9.32 2.25 1.11
C ASN A 216 10.84 2.15 0.92
N GLN A 217 11.41 0.93 0.96
CA GLN A 217 12.81 0.67 0.60
C GLN A 217 13.05 0.94 -0.90
N VAL A 218 12.14 0.45 -1.76
CA VAL A 218 12.21 0.64 -3.21
C VAL A 218 12.12 2.13 -3.57
N LEU A 219 11.16 2.86 -3.01
CA LEU A 219 11.01 4.30 -3.26
C LEU A 219 12.25 5.09 -2.85
N SER A 220 12.96 4.66 -1.80
CA SER A 220 14.12 5.37 -1.27
C SER A 220 15.44 5.01 -1.97
N ARG A 221 15.56 3.79 -2.54
CA ARG A 221 16.82 3.23 -3.05
C ARG A 221 16.78 2.84 -4.53
N GLY A 222 15.63 2.93 -5.17
CA GLY A 222 15.41 2.32 -6.47
C GLY A 222 15.47 0.80 -6.40
N GLY A 223 14.76 0.15 -7.30
CA GLY A 223 14.69 -1.31 -7.34
C GLY A 223 13.29 -1.82 -7.63
N ILE A 224 12.98 -3.01 -7.13
CA ILE A 224 11.68 -3.63 -7.37
C ILE A 224 11.19 -4.39 -6.14
N PHE A 225 9.90 -4.27 -5.82
CA PHE A 225 9.18 -5.19 -4.96
C PHE A 225 8.28 -6.07 -5.84
N ALA A 226 8.15 -7.34 -5.48
CA ALA A 226 7.25 -8.25 -6.17
C ALA A 226 6.53 -9.20 -5.21
N TYR A 227 5.25 -9.41 -5.47
CA TYR A 227 4.51 -10.57 -5.00
C TYR A 227 4.00 -11.31 -6.25
N PRO A 228 4.82 -12.24 -6.79
CA PRO A 228 4.63 -12.77 -8.13
C PRO A 228 3.49 -13.79 -8.21
N GLU A 229 3.17 -14.16 -9.45
CA GLU A 229 2.43 -15.38 -9.73
C GLU A 229 3.19 -16.58 -9.17
N LEU A 230 2.50 -17.41 -8.39
CA LEU A 230 3.00 -18.66 -7.83
C LEU A 230 2.27 -19.83 -8.49
N LYS A 231 2.96 -20.98 -8.61
CA LYS A 231 2.38 -22.21 -9.16
C LYS A 231 1.07 -22.63 -8.47
N ASN A 232 0.98 -22.39 -7.16
CA ASN A 232 -0.19 -22.70 -6.33
C ASN A 232 -1.13 -21.51 -6.10
N LYS A 233 -0.75 -20.29 -6.53
CA LYS A 233 -1.55 -19.06 -6.46
C LYS A 233 -1.33 -18.23 -7.73
N PRO A 234 -1.88 -18.64 -8.88
CA PRO A 234 -1.65 -17.95 -10.15
C PRO A 234 -2.25 -16.54 -10.20
N LYS A 235 -3.28 -16.27 -9.42
CA LYS A 235 -3.90 -14.95 -9.29
C LYS A 235 -3.18 -14.03 -8.29
N GLY A 236 -2.01 -14.44 -7.76
CA GLY A 236 -1.31 -13.68 -6.73
C GLY A 236 -1.98 -13.75 -5.36
N LYS A 237 -1.50 -12.92 -4.42
CA LYS A 237 -2.03 -12.83 -3.05
C LYS A 237 -2.63 -11.46 -2.75
N LEU A 238 -2.00 -10.39 -3.23
CA LEU A 238 -2.33 -9.02 -2.89
C LEU A 238 -3.58 -8.55 -3.64
N ARG A 239 -4.44 -7.80 -2.96
CA ARG A 239 -5.73 -7.35 -3.51
C ARG A 239 -5.56 -6.10 -4.34
N ILE A 240 -6.30 -6.03 -5.45
CA ILE A 240 -6.14 -4.92 -6.40
C ILE A 240 -6.55 -3.61 -5.77
N LEU A 241 -7.74 -3.54 -5.19
CA LEU A 241 -8.31 -2.27 -4.72
C LEU A 241 -7.68 -1.75 -3.43
N TYR A 242 -7.32 -2.65 -2.53
CA TYR A 242 -6.85 -2.28 -1.19
C TYR A 242 -5.35 -2.03 -1.12
N GLU A 243 -4.57 -2.69 -2.00
CA GLU A 243 -3.11 -2.73 -1.91
C GLU A 243 -2.45 -2.32 -3.23
N THR A 244 -2.61 -3.14 -4.32
CA THR A 244 -1.74 -3.01 -5.48
C THR A 244 -2.03 -1.78 -6.33
N ALA A 245 -3.30 -1.39 -6.53
CA ALA A 245 -3.65 -0.19 -7.30
C ALA A 245 -3.28 1.12 -6.57
N PRO A 246 -3.57 1.30 -5.26
CA PRO A 246 -3.07 2.45 -4.51
C PRO A 246 -1.55 2.61 -4.57
N MET A 247 -0.81 1.51 -4.36
CA MET A 247 0.65 1.56 -4.39
C MET A 247 1.20 1.77 -5.81
N ALA A 248 0.54 1.22 -6.84
CA ALA A 248 0.88 1.46 -8.24
C ALA A 248 0.70 2.94 -8.63
N PHE A 249 -0.37 3.58 -8.15
CA PHE A 249 -0.60 5.01 -8.37
C PHE A 249 0.54 5.85 -7.80
N LEU A 250 0.94 5.62 -6.54
CA LEU A 250 2.09 6.29 -5.93
C LEU A 250 3.38 6.05 -6.72
N ASN A 251 3.59 4.81 -7.13
CA ASN A 251 4.80 4.43 -7.88
C ASN A 251 4.88 5.15 -9.23
N GLU A 252 3.78 5.30 -9.98
CA GLU A 252 3.75 6.09 -11.21
C GLU A 252 4.08 7.56 -10.96
N GLN A 253 3.54 8.14 -9.88
CA GLN A 253 3.86 9.53 -9.50
C GLN A 253 5.33 9.72 -9.11
N ALA A 254 5.99 8.66 -8.65
CA ALA A 254 7.42 8.64 -8.38
C ALA A 254 8.28 8.35 -9.63
N GLY A 255 7.68 8.15 -10.80
CA GLY A 255 8.38 7.84 -12.07
C GLY A 255 8.65 6.35 -12.30
N GLY A 256 7.99 5.47 -11.53
CA GLY A 256 8.08 4.02 -11.68
C GLY A 256 7.01 3.42 -12.60
N TYR A 257 6.95 2.10 -12.58
CA TYR A 257 5.95 1.30 -13.29
C TYR A 257 5.50 0.13 -12.42
N ALA A 258 4.23 -0.27 -12.51
CA ALA A 258 3.69 -1.41 -11.79
C ALA A 258 2.89 -2.31 -12.75
N THR A 259 3.16 -3.61 -12.72
CA THR A 259 2.54 -4.59 -13.61
C THR A 259 2.16 -5.87 -12.86
N ASN A 260 1.20 -6.60 -13.39
CA ASN A 260 0.90 -7.97 -12.94
C ASN A 260 1.73 -9.03 -13.69
N GLY A 261 2.67 -8.58 -14.53
CA GLY A 261 3.45 -9.42 -15.45
C GLY A 261 2.87 -9.49 -16.86
N ARG A 262 1.67 -8.92 -17.11
CA ARG A 262 0.98 -8.91 -18.41
C ARG A 262 0.44 -7.55 -18.83
N GLN A 263 0.05 -6.73 -17.84
CA GLN A 263 -0.47 -5.37 -18.04
C GLN A 263 -0.22 -4.51 -16.81
N ASN A 264 -0.36 -3.20 -17.00
CA ASN A 264 -0.26 -2.26 -15.90
C ASN A 264 -1.37 -2.52 -14.86
N ILE A 265 -1.01 -2.48 -13.57
CA ILE A 265 -1.95 -2.69 -12.45
C ILE A 265 -3.13 -1.71 -12.50
N LEU A 266 -2.88 -0.44 -12.84
CA LEU A 266 -3.93 0.59 -12.86
C LEU A 266 -4.97 0.39 -13.97
N ASP A 267 -4.65 -0.41 -14.99
CA ASP A 267 -5.55 -0.69 -16.11
C ASP A 267 -6.46 -1.90 -15.86
N ILE A 268 -6.20 -2.67 -14.81
CA ILE A 268 -7.04 -3.81 -14.44
C ILE A 268 -8.41 -3.30 -13.97
N GLU A 269 -9.49 -3.86 -14.53
CA GLU A 269 -10.86 -3.66 -14.07
C GLU A 269 -11.22 -4.82 -13.12
N PRO A 270 -11.19 -4.62 -11.80
CA PRO A 270 -11.50 -5.71 -10.88
C PRO A 270 -12.99 -6.06 -10.92
N SER A 271 -13.28 -7.35 -10.91
CA SER A 271 -14.65 -7.89 -10.94
C SER A 271 -15.30 -7.95 -9.55
N SER A 272 -14.50 -7.86 -8.50
CA SER A 272 -14.95 -7.87 -7.09
C SER A 272 -14.03 -7.02 -6.22
N LEU A 273 -14.49 -6.71 -5.01
CA LEU A 273 -13.72 -5.96 -4.01
C LEU A 273 -12.46 -6.72 -3.56
N THR A 274 -12.52 -8.04 -3.52
CA THR A 274 -11.46 -8.92 -3.01
C THR A 274 -10.58 -9.53 -4.09
N GLU A 275 -10.73 -9.10 -5.36
CA GLU A 275 -9.92 -9.64 -6.45
C GLU A 275 -8.43 -9.39 -6.23
N THR A 276 -7.63 -10.45 -6.39
CA THR A 276 -6.18 -10.43 -6.23
C THR A 276 -5.45 -10.39 -7.55
N SER A 277 -4.21 -9.92 -7.53
CA SER A 277 -3.33 -9.89 -8.69
C SER A 277 -1.88 -10.12 -8.26
N PRO A 278 -1.03 -10.79 -9.08
CA PRO A 278 0.41 -10.63 -8.96
C PRO A 278 0.79 -9.15 -9.08
N VAL A 279 1.91 -8.76 -8.48
CA VAL A 279 2.44 -7.40 -8.60
C VAL A 279 3.95 -7.40 -8.70
N TYR A 280 4.46 -6.56 -9.61
CA TYR A 280 5.85 -6.18 -9.75
C TYR A 280 5.88 -4.66 -9.83
N ILE A 281 6.47 -4.00 -8.84
CA ILE A 281 6.35 -2.54 -8.65
C ILE A 281 7.69 -1.93 -8.27
N GLY A 282 8.05 -0.82 -8.88
CA GLY A 282 9.29 -0.10 -8.60
C GLY A 282 9.84 0.63 -9.82
N SER A 283 11.16 0.56 -10.01
CA SER A 283 11.86 1.17 -11.14
C SER A 283 11.29 0.67 -12.47
N ALA A 284 10.92 1.59 -13.35
CA ALA A 284 10.19 1.27 -14.57
C ALA A 284 10.96 0.28 -15.48
N SER A 285 12.28 0.36 -15.53
CA SER A 285 13.13 -0.57 -16.30
C SER A 285 12.96 -2.02 -15.83
N LEU A 286 13.01 -2.26 -14.51
CA LEU A 286 12.90 -3.60 -13.94
C LEU A 286 11.48 -4.17 -14.05
N ALA A 287 10.47 -3.33 -13.82
CA ALA A 287 9.08 -3.77 -13.92
C ALA A 287 8.67 -4.11 -15.36
N LYS A 288 9.15 -3.36 -16.36
CA LYS A 288 8.95 -3.69 -17.79
C LYS A 288 9.75 -4.91 -18.24
N GLU A 289 10.93 -5.12 -17.69
CA GLU A 289 11.75 -6.31 -17.96
C GLU A 289 11.01 -7.58 -17.53
N VAL A 290 10.51 -7.62 -16.29
CA VAL A 290 9.77 -8.79 -15.79
C VAL A 290 8.44 -8.98 -16.52
N GLU A 291 7.75 -7.90 -16.91
CA GLU A 291 6.53 -7.99 -17.73
C GLU A 291 6.82 -8.69 -19.06
N THR A 292 7.92 -8.33 -19.74
CA THR A 292 8.34 -8.97 -20.98
C THR A 292 8.65 -10.46 -20.77
N LEU A 293 9.36 -10.81 -19.71
CA LEU A 293 9.73 -12.20 -19.39
C LEU A 293 8.50 -13.06 -19.09
N VAL A 294 7.57 -12.55 -18.28
CA VAL A 294 6.35 -13.29 -17.89
C VAL A 294 5.39 -13.42 -19.07
N SER A 295 5.18 -12.35 -19.85
CA SER A 295 4.29 -12.37 -21.02
C SER A 295 4.77 -13.32 -22.12
N SER A 296 6.10 -13.46 -22.28
CA SER A 296 6.68 -14.33 -23.33
C SER A 296 6.60 -15.83 -23.01
N ALA A 297 6.34 -16.17 -21.75
CA ALA A 297 6.32 -17.56 -21.27
C ALA A 297 4.92 -18.17 -21.28
N THR A 298 3.92 -17.41 -21.73
CA THR A 298 2.51 -17.84 -21.86
C THR A 298 2.23 -18.21 -23.31
#